data_413046f425c85090db2d5f828b0ace94
#
_entry.id   413046f425c85090db2d5f828b0ace94
#
_cell.length_a   1.000
_cell.length_b   1.000
_cell.length_c   1.000
_cell.angle_alpha   90.00
_cell.angle_beta   90.00
_cell.angle_gamma   90.00
#
_symmetry.space_group_name_H-M   'P 1'
#
loop_
_entity.id
_entity.type
_entity.pdbx_description
1 polymer ?
#
loop_
_entity_poly.entity_id
_entity_poly.type
_entity_poly.pdbx_seq_one_letter_code
_entity_poly.pdbx_strand_id
1 'polypeptide(L)'
;MIEYDKLVRDKIPEVIEASGKKCDIEVLNDEQYIEYLNKKIKEEVNEYLESGEIEELADLEEVLRAILVAKKVSYDEFEKIRISKVDKRGAFEKKLLLKRTYTDGE
;
A
#
# COMPACT_ATOMS: atom_id res chain seq x y z
N MET A 1 -21.27 17.66 -9.69
CA MET A 1 -20.07 17.74 -8.82
C MET A 1 -19.89 16.41 -8.09
N ILE A 2 -18.68 15.90 -8.10
CA ILE A 2 -18.33 14.67 -7.38
C ILE A 2 -17.32 15.05 -6.30
N GLU A 3 -17.58 14.65 -5.07
CA GLU A 3 -16.67 14.90 -3.96
C GLU A 3 -15.84 13.66 -3.65
N TYR A 4 -14.56 13.88 -3.36
CA TYR A 4 -13.61 12.85 -3.01
C TYR A 4 -12.92 13.26 -1.70
N ASP A 5 -12.50 12.28 -0.94
CA ASP A 5 -11.67 12.49 0.26
C ASP A 5 -10.58 11.42 0.24
N LYS A 6 -9.71 11.50 -0.75
CA LYS A 6 -8.67 10.51 -0.92
C LYS A 6 -7.37 11.11 -1.47
N LEU A 7 -6.27 10.52 -1.05
CA LEU A 7 -4.97 10.84 -1.61
C LEU A 7 -4.92 10.36 -3.06
N VAL A 8 -4.35 11.17 -3.94
CA VAL A 8 -4.18 10.84 -5.36
C VAL A 8 -2.72 10.94 -5.78
N ARG A 9 -2.37 10.28 -6.87
CA ARG A 9 -1.03 10.39 -7.46
C ARG A 9 -0.78 11.82 -7.93
N ASP A 10 0.48 12.22 -7.95
CA ASP A 10 0.92 13.61 -8.18
C ASP A 10 0.41 14.23 -9.49
N LYS A 11 0.25 13.42 -10.53
CA LYS A 11 -0.18 13.92 -11.84
C LYS A 11 -1.68 13.91 -12.06
N ILE A 12 -2.45 13.42 -11.09
CA ILE A 12 -3.91 13.32 -11.25
C ILE A 12 -4.57 14.69 -11.46
N PRO A 13 -4.21 15.76 -10.73
CA PRO A 13 -4.79 17.08 -11.02
C PRO A 13 -4.60 17.52 -12.48
N GLU A 14 -3.41 17.29 -13.03
CA GLU A 14 -3.14 17.63 -14.45
C GLU A 14 -4.01 16.81 -15.40
N VAL A 15 -4.19 15.51 -15.11
CA VAL A 15 -5.04 14.62 -15.91
C VAL A 15 -6.49 15.09 -15.90
N ILE A 16 -6.99 15.48 -14.71
CA ILE A 16 -8.36 16.00 -14.57
C ILE A 16 -8.54 17.27 -15.37
N GLU A 17 -7.62 18.22 -15.25
CA GLU A 17 -7.69 19.50 -15.96
C GLU A 17 -7.57 19.31 -17.46
N ALA A 18 -6.74 18.39 -17.93
CA ALA A 18 -6.62 18.06 -19.35
C ALA A 18 -7.93 17.49 -19.92
N SER A 19 -8.79 16.90 -19.09
CA SER A 19 -10.11 16.41 -19.51
C SER A 19 -11.17 17.50 -19.59
N GLY A 20 -10.81 18.76 -19.26
CA GLY A 20 -11.73 19.89 -19.26
C GLY A 20 -12.46 20.12 -17.95
N LYS A 21 -12.16 19.34 -16.91
CA LYS A 21 -12.74 19.49 -15.58
C LYS A 21 -11.83 20.32 -14.69
N LYS A 22 -12.38 20.84 -13.62
CA LYS A 22 -11.62 21.52 -12.57
C LYS A 22 -11.59 20.62 -11.34
N CYS A 23 -10.55 20.78 -10.52
CA CYS A 23 -10.45 20.06 -9.25
C CYS A 23 -9.92 20.99 -8.17
N ASP A 24 -10.35 20.72 -6.94
CA ASP A 24 -9.80 21.35 -5.75
C ASP A 24 -8.89 20.36 -5.06
N ILE A 25 -7.69 20.78 -4.71
CA ILE A 25 -6.70 19.95 -4.04
C ILE A 25 -6.20 20.65 -2.79
N GLU A 26 -5.71 19.84 -1.86
CA GLU A 26 -5.07 20.30 -0.63
C GLU A 26 -3.75 19.55 -0.47
N VAL A 27 -2.69 20.27 -0.13
CA VAL A 27 -1.40 19.63 0.22
C VAL A 27 -1.42 19.35 1.72
N LEU A 28 -1.36 18.08 2.08
CA LEU A 28 -1.43 17.63 3.47
C LEU A 28 -0.14 17.91 4.22
N ASN A 29 -0.22 18.10 5.54
CA ASN A 29 0.96 18.09 6.39
C ASN A 29 1.45 16.65 6.60
N ASP A 30 2.60 16.46 7.22
CA ASP A 30 3.24 15.15 7.37
C ASP A 30 2.38 14.15 8.14
N GLU A 31 1.71 14.60 9.19
CA GLU A 31 0.85 13.76 10.02
C GLU A 31 -0.38 13.29 9.25
N GLN A 32 -1.07 14.21 8.59
CA GLN A 32 -2.22 13.90 7.74
C GLN A 32 -1.83 13.01 6.57
N TYR A 33 -0.65 13.25 5.99
CA TYR A 33 -0.16 12.47 4.86
C TYR A 33 -0.06 10.98 5.21
N ILE A 34 0.56 10.65 6.35
CA ILE A 34 0.67 9.25 6.81
C ILE A 34 -0.72 8.65 7.02
N GLU A 35 -1.63 9.41 7.61
CA GLU A 35 -3.02 8.98 7.84
C GLU A 35 -3.72 8.61 6.52
N TYR A 36 -3.60 9.46 5.51
CA TYR A 36 -4.20 9.22 4.19
C TYR A 36 -3.49 8.14 3.40
N LEU A 37 -2.17 7.97 3.58
CA LEU A 37 -1.46 6.83 3.00
C LEU A 37 -1.96 5.50 3.58
N ASN A 38 -2.25 5.45 4.88
CA ASN A 38 -2.81 4.26 5.52
C ASN A 38 -4.20 3.93 4.97
N LYS A 39 -5.02 4.95 4.72
CA LYS A 39 -6.32 4.77 4.07
C LYS A 39 -6.14 4.27 2.63
N LYS A 40 -5.13 4.77 1.94
CA LYS A 40 -4.82 4.39 0.56
C LYS A 40 -4.40 2.92 0.45
N ILE A 41 -3.61 2.41 1.40
CA ILE A 41 -3.27 0.98 1.45
C ILE A 41 -4.54 0.14 1.44
N LYS A 42 -5.49 0.48 2.30
CA LYS A 42 -6.75 -0.26 2.42
C LYS A 42 -7.53 -0.23 1.11
N GLU A 43 -7.58 0.92 0.45
CA GLU A 43 -8.22 1.10 -0.84
C GLU A 43 -7.60 0.18 -1.90
N GLU A 44 -6.27 0.20 -2.02
CA GLU A 44 -5.56 -0.61 -3.04
C GLU A 44 -5.66 -2.11 -2.75
N VAL A 45 -5.61 -2.51 -1.49
CA VAL A 45 -5.84 -3.92 -1.11
C VAL A 45 -7.23 -4.37 -1.54
N ASN A 46 -8.27 -3.57 -1.27
CA ASN A 46 -9.63 -3.89 -1.66
C ASN A 46 -9.78 -4.00 -3.18
N GLU A 47 -9.17 -3.09 -3.93
CA GLU A 47 -9.19 -3.13 -5.39
C GLU A 47 -8.53 -4.40 -5.94
N TYR A 48 -7.40 -4.80 -5.36
CA TYR A 48 -6.77 -6.06 -5.75
C TYR A 48 -7.67 -7.26 -5.44
N LEU A 49 -8.27 -7.31 -4.28
CA LEU A 49 -9.13 -8.42 -3.88
C LEU A 49 -10.36 -8.54 -4.79
N GLU A 50 -10.87 -7.43 -5.31
CA GLU A 50 -12.00 -7.42 -6.22
C GLU A 50 -11.62 -7.81 -7.66
N SER A 51 -10.51 -7.27 -8.17
CA SER A 51 -10.14 -7.45 -9.58
C SER A 51 -9.16 -8.60 -9.82
N GLY A 52 -8.28 -8.89 -8.87
CA GLY A 52 -7.19 -9.84 -9.02
C GLY A 52 -6.11 -9.40 -10.01
N GLU A 53 -6.15 -8.15 -10.47
CA GLU A 53 -5.24 -7.65 -11.50
C GLU A 53 -3.87 -7.28 -10.93
N ILE A 54 -2.82 -7.56 -11.70
CA ILE A 54 -1.44 -7.27 -11.31
C ILE A 54 -1.22 -5.75 -11.13
N GLU A 55 -1.88 -4.92 -11.93
CA GLU A 55 -1.79 -3.46 -11.83
C GLU A 55 -2.16 -2.94 -10.44
N GLU A 56 -3.09 -3.62 -9.76
CA GLU A 56 -3.48 -3.23 -8.40
C GLU A 56 -2.36 -3.51 -7.39
N LEU A 57 -1.56 -4.53 -7.64
CA LEU A 57 -0.39 -4.81 -6.80
C LEU A 57 0.69 -3.74 -7.02
N ALA A 58 0.84 -3.24 -8.26
CA ALA A 58 1.75 -2.15 -8.56
C ALA A 58 1.31 -0.86 -7.85
N ASP A 59 0.01 -0.59 -7.83
CA ASP A 59 -0.56 0.55 -7.10
C ASP A 59 -0.30 0.42 -5.60
N LEU A 60 -0.48 -0.78 -5.04
CA LEU A 60 -0.19 -1.06 -3.63
C LEU A 60 1.29 -0.83 -3.33
N GLU A 61 2.19 -1.32 -4.18
CA GLU A 61 3.64 -1.15 -4.00
C GLU A 61 4.01 0.34 -3.98
N GLU A 62 3.40 1.17 -4.83
CA GLU A 62 3.67 2.61 -4.85
C GLU A 62 3.28 3.28 -3.53
N VAL A 63 2.16 2.87 -2.94
CA VAL A 63 1.73 3.37 -1.64
C VAL A 63 2.72 2.95 -0.54
N LEU A 64 3.18 1.69 -0.57
CA LEU A 64 4.19 1.19 0.38
C LEU A 64 5.48 2.02 0.29
N ARG A 65 5.94 2.34 -0.92
CA ARG A 65 7.13 3.17 -1.12
C ARG A 65 6.94 4.58 -0.57
N ALA A 66 5.77 5.17 -0.78
CA ALA A 66 5.46 6.50 -0.25
C ALA A 66 5.48 6.50 1.29
N ILE A 67 4.98 5.44 1.93
CA ILE A 67 5.01 5.29 3.38
C ILE A 67 6.45 5.21 3.89
N LEU A 68 7.31 4.44 3.22
CA LEU A 68 8.72 4.32 3.62
C LEU A 68 9.41 5.68 3.57
N VAL A 69 9.19 6.46 2.52
CA VAL A 69 9.72 7.81 2.40
C VAL A 69 9.21 8.70 3.54
N ALA A 70 7.91 8.67 3.80
CA ALA A 70 7.29 9.47 4.86
C ALA A 70 7.83 9.10 6.25
N LYS A 71 8.16 7.83 6.47
CA LYS A 71 8.73 7.34 7.74
C LYS A 71 10.26 7.42 7.77
N LYS A 72 10.88 7.94 6.72
CA LYS A 72 12.33 8.10 6.60
C LYS A 72 13.08 6.78 6.66
N VAL A 73 12.51 5.75 6.08
CA VAL A 73 13.14 4.43 5.93
C VAL A 73 13.52 4.25 4.47
N SER A 74 14.78 3.94 4.18
CA SER A 74 15.20 3.68 2.81
C SER A 74 14.66 2.34 2.33
N TYR A 75 14.50 2.19 1.02
CA TYR A 75 14.06 0.91 0.44
C TYR A 75 15.06 -0.20 0.76
N ASP A 76 16.36 0.10 0.78
CA ASP A 76 17.40 -0.86 1.14
C ASP A 76 17.25 -1.37 2.57
N GLU A 77 16.97 -0.48 3.52
CA GLU A 77 16.69 -0.88 4.90
C GLU A 77 15.46 -1.78 5.00
N PHE A 78 14.41 -1.40 4.29
CA PHE A 78 13.17 -2.16 4.24
C PHE A 78 13.41 -3.56 3.65
N GLU A 79 14.16 -3.67 2.55
CA GLU A 79 14.52 -4.94 1.93
C GLU A 79 15.32 -5.83 2.87
N LYS A 80 16.25 -5.27 3.64
CA LYS A 80 17.01 -6.03 4.65
C LYS A 80 16.09 -6.64 5.68
N ILE A 81 15.08 -5.91 6.13
CA ILE A 81 14.08 -6.42 7.08
C ILE A 81 13.29 -7.56 6.43
N ARG A 82 12.82 -7.36 5.20
CA ARG A 82 12.07 -8.38 4.47
C ARG A 82 12.87 -9.66 4.30
N ILE A 83 14.11 -9.54 3.82
CA ILE A 83 15.01 -10.67 3.60
C ILE A 83 15.32 -11.40 4.92
N SER A 84 15.55 -10.65 5.99
CA SER A 84 15.79 -11.24 7.31
C SER A 84 14.62 -12.10 7.78
N LYS A 85 13.39 -11.66 7.51
CA LYS A 85 12.19 -12.45 7.84
C LYS A 85 12.10 -13.71 6.98
N VAL A 86 12.46 -13.63 5.71
CA VAL A 86 12.50 -14.81 4.82
C VAL A 86 13.53 -15.81 5.32
N ASP A 87 14.70 -15.35 5.73
CA ASP A 87 15.76 -16.23 6.26
C ASP A 87 15.33 -16.95 7.54
N LYS A 88 14.59 -16.26 8.42
CA LYS A 88 14.15 -16.83 9.69
C LYS A 88 12.90 -17.69 9.58
N ARG A 89 11.96 -17.33 8.74
CA ARG A 89 10.62 -17.93 8.72
C ARG A 89 10.22 -18.49 7.37
N GLY A 90 10.98 -18.23 6.31
CA GLY A 90 10.67 -18.63 4.95
C GLY A 90 9.71 -17.65 4.27
N ALA A 91 9.46 -17.92 3.00
CA ALA A 91 8.45 -17.22 2.22
C ALA A 91 7.17 -18.05 2.23
N PHE A 92 6.35 -17.99 1.19
CA PHE A 92 5.07 -18.69 1.14
C PHE A 92 5.01 -19.78 0.05
N GLU A 93 6.16 -20.20 -0.45
CA GLU A 93 6.24 -21.10 -1.61
C GLU A 93 5.72 -22.51 -1.36
N LYS A 94 5.77 -22.97 -0.12
CA LYS A 94 5.31 -24.33 0.23
C LYS A 94 3.81 -24.45 0.39
N LYS A 95 3.07 -23.36 0.32
CA LYS A 95 1.59 -23.35 0.36
C LYS A 95 1.01 -23.98 1.64
N LEU A 96 1.65 -23.71 2.78
CA LEU A 96 1.29 -24.34 4.07
C LEU A 96 0.12 -23.60 4.74
N LEU A 97 -0.94 -24.31 5.03
CA LEU A 97 -2.05 -23.82 5.84
C LEU A 97 -1.92 -24.37 7.25
N LEU A 98 -1.65 -23.51 8.21
CA LEU A 98 -1.59 -23.93 9.62
C LEU A 98 -3.02 -24.13 10.14
N LYS A 99 -3.36 -25.34 10.52
CA LYS A 99 -4.71 -25.66 10.97
C LYS A 99 -4.85 -25.64 12.50
N ARG A 100 -3.84 -26.04 13.22
CA ARG A 100 -3.83 -26.03 14.69
C ARG A 100 -2.43 -26.28 15.22
N THR A 101 -2.23 -25.89 16.45
CA THR A 101 -1.03 -26.28 17.22
C THR A 101 -1.49 -27.08 18.44
N TYR A 102 -0.66 -27.99 18.89
CA TYR A 102 -0.94 -28.79 20.07
C TYR A 102 0.36 -29.37 20.63
N THR A 103 0.32 -29.80 21.87
CA THR A 103 1.40 -30.57 22.49
C THR A 103 0.95 -32.03 22.62
N ASP A 104 1.92 -32.95 22.66
CA ASP A 104 1.59 -34.38 22.80
C ASP A 104 0.75 -34.60 24.04
N GLY A 105 -0.37 -35.30 23.92
CA GLY A 105 -1.29 -35.57 25.02
C GLY A 105 -2.50 -34.64 25.07
N GLU A 106 -2.57 -33.64 24.18
CA GLU A 106 -3.75 -32.78 24.07
C GLU A 106 -4.88 -33.40 23.25
#